data_87c967427d20085e7d4c19b1b9ce8e70
#
_entry.id   87c967427d20085e7d4c19b1b9ce8e70
#
_cell.length_a   1.000
_cell.length_b   1.000
_cell.length_c   1.000
_cell.angle_alpha   90.00
_cell.angle_beta   90.00
_cell.angle_gamma   90.00
#
_symmetry.space_group_name_H-M   'P 1'
#
loop_
_entity.id
_entity.type
_entity.pdbx_description
1 polymer ?
#
loop_
_entity_poly.entity_id
_entity_poly.type
_entity_poly.pdbx_seq_one_letter_code
_entity_poly.pdbx_strand_id
1 'polypeptide(L)'
;MPEIEEEEEVQPKRPRLEEWQKGTDIEVEPLPDYIHPMPEFLREPYDYFGQFFNNEIRDHIVYQTNLYARQRDVAGNFNMSEEEFMVFLGLIIYMGLVHLPSIVDYWAVKTRIPQVADYMSRNRFKTIRTSLHFNDNDQAAGSQDRFFKMRPPFTKVTREFLKVPETPVHSIDEVMVAYKGTRAGNLRQYVAKKPDKWGYKLFCRSSVDGFVHDILMYQGETTFVSHHTRLSEEEMDMSVTSKFVISLVKTIHDPSHAAVYADNYFTSIGLAKFLRSSYGCRYVGTARENRVGHPPLKSVKDMGKKSTPRGTLDYCSSDGIVVARWKDNSVVTILSTDAGVEPIGSVERYDKAAKKKVPIPCPSVIEKYNGRMGGIDKSDMLTHLYKTPFRAKRYYMRLFAYLIDLIVCNSWILYKRDCLALHSRPMPLKDFRLDISNWLRSYKTTPSVRITRTSLGTRDVPLPRRGQRAAVPSVSSRQDASSLHMPKHVTMRQTCKFCSQKGHIHRSRWMCEDCKVALCLTEERNCFASFHKVVGK
;
A
#
# COMPACT_ATOMS: atom_id res chain seq x y z
N MET A 1 -1.08 -41.14 59.15
CA MET A 1 -0.08 -40.96 58.07
C MET A 1 -0.81 -41.18 56.78
N PRO A 2 -1.03 -40.23 55.91
CA PRO A 2 -1.57 -40.44 54.58
C PRO A 2 -0.41 -40.82 53.65
N GLU A 3 -0.63 -41.80 52.85
CA GLU A 3 0.26 -42.29 51.80
C GLU A 3 0.44 -41.18 50.75
N ILE A 4 1.70 -40.95 50.38
CA ILE A 4 2.10 -40.04 49.31
C ILE A 4 1.98 -40.88 48.02
N GLU A 5 0.98 -40.58 47.18
CA GLU A 5 0.94 -41.08 45.83
C GLU A 5 2.11 -40.41 45.06
N GLU A 6 3.02 -41.23 44.57
CA GLU A 6 4.07 -40.80 43.62
C GLU A 6 3.43 -40.38 42.31
N GLU A 7 3.49 -39.07 42.00
CA GLU A 7 3.18 -38.57 40.65
C GLU A 7 4.18 -39.16 39.64
N GLU A 8 3.68 -40.02 38.76
CA GLU A 8 4.46 -40.50 37.60
C GLU A 8 4.90 -39.29 36.76
N GLU A 9 6.20 -39.01 36.74
CA GLU A 9 6.83 -38.08 35.79
C GLU A 9 6.49 -38.47 34.38
N VAL A 10 5.58 -37.77 33.73
CA VAL A 10 5.26 -37.92 32.31
C VAL A 10 6.48 -37.49 31.51
N GLN A 11 7.31 -38.46 31.12
CA GLN A 11 8.43 -38.23 30.22
C GLN A 11 7.91 -37.59 28.91
N PRO A 12 8.55 -36.52 28.42
CA PRO A 12 8.16 -35.88 27.16
C PRO A 12 8.22 -36.93 26.04
N LYS A 13 7.08 -37.17 25.40
CA LYS A 13 6.97 -38.11 24.28
C LYS A 13 8.06 -37.78 23.23
N ARG A 14 9.03 -38.68 23.04
CA ARG A 14 10.02 -38.58 21.95
C ARG A 14 9.22 -38.40 20.66
N PRO A 15 9.58 -37.44 19.77
CA PRO A 15 8.89 -37.25 18.51
C PRO A 15 8.94 -38.59 17.74
N ARG A 16 7.78 -39.09 17.31
CA ARG A 16 7.71 -40.29 16.46
C ARG A 16 8.62 -40.06 15.25
N LEU A 17 9.60 -40.92 15.05
CA LEU A 17 10.43 -40.93 13.85
C LEU A 17 9.48 -41.15 12.66
N GLU A 18 9.60 -40.30 11.65
CA GLU A 18 8.86 -40.47 10.40
C GLU A 18 9.25 -41.79 9.73
N GLU A 19 8.28 -42.62 9.39
CA GLU A 19 8.51 -43.83 8.61
C GLU A 19 8.57 -43.48 7.12
N TRP A 20 9.74 -43.09 6.65
CA TRP A 20 9.96 -42.70 5.27
C TRP A 20 10.05 -43.90 4.33
N GLN A 21 9.25 -43.87 3.27
CA GLN A 21 9.31 -44.84 2.17
C GLN A 21 10.01 -44.21 0.97
N LYS A 22 11.22 -44.70 0.68
CA LYS A 22 12.05 -44.17 -0.41
C LYS A 22 11.51 -44.58 -1.78
N GLY A 23 11.48 -43.61 -2.73
CA GLY A 23 10.99 -43.83 -4.09
C GLY A 23 9.46 -43.96 -4.19
N THR A 24 8.74 -43.74 -3.10
CA THR A 24 7.27 -43.74 -3.08
C THR A 24 6.77 -42.33 -3.19
N ASP A 25 5.80 -42.09 -4.08
CA ASP A 25 5.13 -40.82 -4.29
C ASP A 25 3.83 -40.74 -3.49
N ILE A 26 3.16 -39.56 -3.53
CA ILE A 26 1.86 -39.35 -2.96
C ILE A 26 0.80 -39.23 -4.07
N GLU A 27 -0.37 -39.81 -3.85
CA GLU A 27 -1.54 -39.58 -4.67
C GLU A 27 -2.36 -38.44 -4.05
N VAL A 28 -2.71 -37.43 -4.87
CA VAL A 28 -3.44 -36.26 -4.44
C VAL A 28 -4.52 -35.94 -5.46
N GLU A 29 -5.75 -35.86 -5.00
CA GLU A 29 -6.87 -35.42 -5.83
C GLU A 29 -6.66 -33.98 -6.34
N PRO A 30 -7.10 -33.64 -7.56
CA PRO A 30 -7.05 -32.26 -8.04
C PRO A 30 -7.78 -31.29 -7.10
N LEU A 31 -7.27 -30.07 -6.99
CA LEU A 31 -8.04 -29.00 -6.38
C LEU A 31 -9.23 -28.64 -7.28
N PRO A 32 -10.36 -28.14 -6.72
CA PRO A 32 -11.48 -27.70 -7.53
C PRO A 32 -11.06 -26.58 -8.49
N ASP A 33 -11.61 -26.61 -9.69
CA ASP A 33 -11.41 -25.55 -10.66
C ASP A 33 -12.03 -24.24 -10.17
N TYR A 34 -11.28 -23.16 -10.29
CA TYR A 34 -11.79 -21.84 -9.98
C TYR A 34 -12.42 -21.22 -11.22
N ILE A 35 -13.72 -20.96 -11.15
CA ILE A 35 -14.45 -20.19 -12.15
C ILE A 35 -14.71 -18.81 -11.55
N HIS A 36 -14.15 -17.77 -12.15
CA HIS A 36 -14.43 -16.40 -11.73
C HIS A 36 -15.91 -16.08 -11.97
N PRO A 37 -16.64 -15.54 -10.97
CA PRO A 37 -18.03 -15.15 -11.16
C PRO A 37 -18.17 -14.20 -12.37
N MET A 38 -19.11 -14.53 -13.28
CA MET A 38 -19.39 -13.69 -14.44
C MET A 38 -20.01 -12.37 -14.00
N PRO A 39 -19.34 -11.22 -14.24
CA PRO A 39 -19.95 -9.94 -13.93
C PRO A 39 -21.07 -9.62 -14.94
N GLU A 40 -22.08 -8.89 -14.51
CA GLU A 40 -23.20 -8.45 -15.37
C GLU A 40 -22.70 -7.48 -16.44
N PHE A 41 -21.78 -6.59 -16.09
CA PHE A 41 -21.11 -5.67 -17.00
C PHE A 41 -19.74 -5.27 -16.46
N LEU A 42 -18.90 -4.73 -17.34
CA LEU A 42 -17.59 -4.22 -16.96
C LEU A 42 -17.75 -2.84 -16.30
N ARG A 43 -17.35 -2.73 -15.06
CA ARG A 43 -17.39 -1.48 -14.29
C ARG A 43 -16.26 -0.53 -14.70
N GLU A 44 -16.39 0.76 -14.36
CA GLU A 44 -15.34 1.75 -14.54
C GLU A 44 -14.17 1.53 -13.56
N PRO A 45 -12.93 1.93 -13.90
CA PRO A 45 -11.76 1.75 -13.04
C PRO A 45 -11.93 2.26 -11.61
N TYR A 46 -12.65 3.37 -11.45
CA TYR A 46 -12.91 3.92 -10.12
C TYR A 46 -13.82 3.01 -9.27
N ASP A 47 -14.77 2.30 -9.86
CA ASP A 47 -15.70 1.45 -9.10
C ASP A 47 -14.96 0.28 -8.44
N TYR A 48 -13.95 -0.29 -9.12
CA TYR A 48 -13.06 -1.30 -8.54
C TYR A 48 -12.19 -0.71 -7.42
N PHE A 49 -11.68 0.51 -7.62
CA PHE A 49 -10.91 1.20 -6.58
C PHE A 49 -11.80 1.56 -5.38
N GLY A 50 -12.99 2.08 -5.62
CA GLY A 50 -13.98 2.47 -4.61
C GLY A 50 -14.49 1.30 -3.78
N GLN A 51 -14.50 0.08 -4.34
CA GLN A 51 -14.82 -1.14 -3.60
C GLN A 51 -13.87 -1.36 -2.43
N PHE A 52 -12.58 -1.11 -2.61
CA PHE A 52 -11.55 -1.30 -1.58
C PHE A 52 -11.23 -0.03 -0.79
N PHE A 53 -11.45 1.14 -1.40
CA PHE A 53 -11.28 2.45 -0.74
C PHE A 53 -12.64 3.13 -0.60
N ASN A 54 -13.51 2.50 0.19
CA ASN A 54 -14.91 2.89 0.35
C ASN A 54 -15.11 4.13 1.24
N ASN A 55 -16.36 4.57 1.41
CA ASN A 55 -16.71 5.75 2.21
C ASN A 55 -16.22 5.63 3.65
N GLU A 56 -16.36 4.46 4.29
CA GLU A 56 -15.93 4.24 5.67
C GLU A 56 -14.44 4.56 5.87
N ILE A 57 -13.60 4.16 4.91
CA ILE A 57 -12.16 4.43 4.96
C ILE A 57 -11.87 5.91 4.73
N ARG A 58 -12.57 6.54 3.77
CA ARG A 58 -12.41 7.96 3.45
C ARG A 58 -12.80 8.85 4.61
N ASP A 59 -13.99 8.64 5.17
CA ASP A 59 -14.52 9.39 6.32
C ASP A 59 -13.60 9.24 7.53
N HIS A 60 -13.13 8.02 7.80
CA HIS A 60 -12.17 7.78 8.87
C HIS A 60 -10.89 8.59 8.70
N ILE A 61 -10.29 8.61 7.50
CA ILE A 61 -9.04 9.35 7.24
C ILE A 61 -9.27 10.87 7.33
N VAL A 62 -10.37 11.37 6.79
CA VAL A 62 -10.73 12.80 6.87
C VAL A 62 -10.94 13.21 8.32
N TYR A 63 -11.73 12.45 9.09
CA TYR A 63 -11.97 12.69 10.50
C TYR A 63 -10.67 12.73 11.31
N GLN A 64 -9.84 11.70 11.21
CA GLN A 64 -8.58 11.58 11.95
C GLN A 64 -7.57 12.67 11.57
N THR A 65 -7.55 13.08 10.32
CA THR A 65 -6.69 14.18 9.86
C THR A 65 -7.12 15.52 10.45
N ASN A 66 -8.42 15.79 10.48
CA ASN A 66 -8.98 17.01 11.07
C ASN A 66 -8.82 17.00 12.60
N LEU A 67 -9.01 15.86 13.26
CA LEU A 67 -8.76 15.70 14.70
C LEU A 67 -7.29 15.99 15.03
N TYR A 68 -6.37 15.39 14.32
CA TYR A 68 -4.93 15.61 14.53
C TYR A 68 -4.51 17.07 14.32
N ALA A 69 -5.11 17.75 13.34
CA ALA A 69 -4.84 19.17 13.12
C ALA A 69 -5.30 20.03 14.30
N ARG A 70 -6.46 19.74 14.90
CA ARG A 70 -6.95 20.41 16.12
C ARG A 70 -6.08 20.13 17.33
N GLN A 71 -5.67 18.85 17.54
CA GLN A 71 -4.80 18.44 18.67
C GLN A 71 -3.45 19.14 18.65
N ARG A 72 -2.94 19.51 17.46
CA ARG A 72 -1.65 20.19 17.32
C ARG A 72 -1.72 21.70 17.43
N ASP A 73 -2.86 22.27 17.68
CA ASP A 73 -3.06 23.73 17.66
C ASP A 73 -2.41 24.37 16.42
N VAL A 74 -2.62 23.75 15.26
CA VAL A 74 -2.18 24.30 13.99
C VAL A 74 -3.02 25.54 13.75
N ALA A 75 -2.48 26.67 14.15
CA ALA A 75 -3.08 28.00 14.17
C ALA A 75 -4.04 28.22 12.99
N GLY A 76 -5.32 28.31 13.29
CA GLY A 76 -6.38 28.72 12.38
C GLY A 76 -6.86 27.64 11.42
N ASN A 77 -8.06 27.17 11.62
CA ASN A 77 -9.00 26.70 10.60
C ASN A 77 -8.53 25.62 9.58
N PHE A 78 -7.57 24.73 9.92
CA PHE A 78 -7.39 23.57 9.05
C PHE A 78 -8.61 22.66 9.18
N ASN A 79 -9.36 22.58 8.12
CA ASN A 79 -10.40 21.60 7.92
C ASN A 79 -10.26 21.07 6.49
N MET A 80 -10.16 19.74 6.35
CA MET A 80 -10.08 19.05 5.07
C MET A 80 -11.45 18.44 4.80
N SER A 81 -12.05 18.75 3.65
CA SER A 81 -13.26 18.07 3.21
C SER A 81 -12.95 16.73 2.54
N GLU A 82 -13.96 15.90 2.34
CA GLU A 82 -13.85 14.67 1.57
C GLU A 82 -13.39 14.97 0.15
N GLU A 83 -13.97 15.98 -0.50
CA GLU A 83 -13.64 16.37 -1.87
C GLU A 83 -12.17 16.77 -1.99
N GLU A 84 -11.66 17.57 -1.06
CA GLU A 84 -10.23 17.92 -1.05
C GLU A 84 -9.32 16.72 -0.85
N PHE A 85 -9.72 15.76 0.00
CA PHE A 85 -8.97 14.53 0.22
C PHE A 85 -8.96 13.68 -1.04
N MET A 86 -10.09 13.55 -1.74
CA MET A 86 -10.17 12.79 -3.00
C MET A 86 -9.30 13.43 -4.09
N VAL A 87 -9.33 14.74 -4.23
CA VAL A 87 -8.43 15.47 -5.14
C VAL A 87 -6.96 15.21 -4.75
N PHE A 88 -6.62 15.34 -3.46
CA PHE A 88 -5.26 15.05 -2.97
C PHE A 88 -4.83 13.63 -3.32
N LEU A 89 -5.70 12.63 -3.13
CA LEU A 89 -5.44 11.23 -3.45
C LEU A 89 -5.20 11.06 -4.97
N GLY A 90 -6.05 11.67 -5.81
CA GLY A 90 -5.86 11.65 -7.26
C GLY A 90 -4.52 12.26 -7.69
N LEU A 91 -4.10 13.34 -7.04
CA LEU A 91 -2.79 13.97 -7.31
C LEU A 91 -1.62 13.05 -6.96
N ILE A 92 -1.62 12.39 -5.80
CA ILE A 92 -0.50 11.50 -5.42
C ILE A 92 -0.44 10.24 -6.30
N ILE A 93 -1.60 9.73 -6.76
CA ILE A 93 -1.67 8.62 -7.72
C ILE A 93 -1.09 9.07 -9.07
N TYR A 94 -1.43 10.27 -9.55
CA TYR A 94 -0.87 10.84 -10.78
C TYR A 94 0.65 11.04 -10.69
N MET A 95 1.15 11.52 -9.56
CA MET A 95 2.59 11.70 -9.31
C MET A 95 3.37 10.37 -9.34
N GLY A 96 2.71 9.23 -9.19
CA GLY A 96 3.31 7.91 -9.42
C GLY A 96 3.52 7.60 -10.90
N LEU A 97 2.67 8.14 -11.78
CA LEU A 97 2.79 8.00 -13.23
C LEU A 97 3.79 9.00 -13.83
N VAL A 98 3.75 10.25 -13.36
CA VAL A 98 4.64 11.33 -13.80
C VAL A 98 5.49 11.77 -12.64
N HIS A 99 6.68 11.19 -12.53
CA HIS A 99 7.57 11.38 -11.38
C HIS A 99 8.52 12.55 -11.58
N LEU A 100 8.45 13.56 -10.70
CA LEU A 100 9.44 14.62 -10.58
C LEU A 100 10.28 14.44 -9.30
N PRO A 101 11.59 14.75 -9.33
CA PRO A 101 12.48 14.55 -8.18
C PRO A 101 12.06 15.30 -6.92
N SER A 102 11.51 16.48 -7.09
CA SER A 102 11.01 17.32 -6.00
C SER A 102 9.52 17.60 -6.14
N ILE A 103 8.79 17.46 -5.04
CA ILE A 103 7.34 17.68 -5.02
C ILE A 103 6.95 19.13 -5.34
N VAL A 104 7.85 20.10 -5.16
CA VAL A 104 7.56 21.51 -5.49
C VAL A 104 7.62 21.79 -6.99
N ASP A 105 8.28 20.92 -7.74
CA ASP A 105 8.50 21.09 -9.18
C ASP A 105 7.20 20.96 -9.97
N TYR A 106 6.20 20.23 -9.46
CA TYR A 106 4.88 20.16 -10.10
C TYR A 106 4.18 21.53 -10.20
N TRP A 107 4.55 22.50 -9.35
CA TRP A 107 4.00 23.86 -9.33
C TRP A 107 5.01 24.93 -9.76
N ALA A 108 6.27 24.58 -9.97
CA ALA A 108 7.29 25.54 -10.37
C ALA A 108 7.06 26.01 -11.80
N VAL A 109 7.28 27.29 -12.09
CA VAL A 109 6.94 27.91 -13.40
C VAL A 109 7.52 27.13 -14.58
N LYS A 110 8.78 26.70 -14.48
CA LYS A 110 9.49 26.01 -15.57
C LYS A 110 9.13 24.54 -15.73
N THR A 111 8.63 23.88 -14.69
CA THR A 111 8.33 22.44 -14.68
C THR A 111 6.89 22.14 -14.32
N ARG A 112 6.04 23.15 -14.38
CA ARG A 112 4.64 23.07 -13.98
C ARG A 112 3.88 21.98 -14.73
N ILE A 113 3.20 21.13 -13.97
CA ILE A 113 2.32 20.08 -14.50
C ILE A 113 0.87 20.51 -14.26
N PRO A 114 0.11 20.88 -15.33
CA PRO A 114 -1.28 21.32 -15.21
C PRO A 114 -2.17 20.32 -14.49
N GLN A 115 -1.97 19.02 -14.77
CA GLN A 115 -2.72 17.91 -14.16
C GLN A 115 -2.58 17.84 -12.63
N VAL A 116 -1.64 18.59 -12.05
CA VAL A 116 -1.46 18.71 -10.60
C VAL A 116 -1.77 20.13 -10.14
N ALA A 117 -1.17 21.11 -10.79
CA ALA A 117 -1.16 22.49 -10.31
C ALA A 117 -2.50 23.22 -10.49
N ASP A 118 -3.36 22.75 -11.40
CA ASP A 118 -4.69 23.34 -11.65
C ASP A 118 -5.75 22.83 -10.65
N TYR A 119 -5.53 21.66 -10.04
CA TYR A 119 -6.50 21.04 -9.13
C TYR A 119 -6.32 21.45 -7.66
N MET A 120 -5.08 21.71 -7.24
CA MET A 120 -4.78 22.13 -5.87
C MET A 120 -3.57 23.04 -5.81
N SER A 121 -3.62 24.07 -4.97
CA SER A 121 -2.46 24.93 -4.74
C SER A 121 -1.34 24.16 -4.00
N ARG A 122 -0.08 24.50 -4.31
CA ARG A 122 1.09 23.91 -3.65
C ARG A 122 1.02 23.97 -2.12
N ASN A 123 0.59 25.11 -1.58
CA ASN A 123 0.54 25.30 -0.14
C ASN A 123 -0.54 24.42 0.48
N ARG A 124 -1.73 24.33 -0.13
CA ARG A 124 -2.82 23.46 0.36
C ARG A 124 -2.40 21.98 0.31
N PHE A 125 -1.80 21.55 -0.79
CA PHE A 125 -1.25 20.20 -0.90
C PHE A 125 -0.24 19.87 0.22
N LYS A 126 0.70 20.79 0.50
CA LYS A 126 1.67 20.62 1.59
C LYS A 126 1.00 20.55 2.95
N THR A 127 0.00 21.41 3.19
CA THR A 127 -0.74 21.42 4.46
C THR A 127 -1.48 20.10 4.68
N ILE A 128 -2.24 19.62 3.69
CA ILE A 128 -2.91 18.31 3.76
C ILE A 128 -1.88 17.22 4.03
N ARG A 129 -0.81 17.14 3.23
CA ARG A 129 0.25 16.14 3.38
C ARG A 129 0.90 16.15 4.76
N THR A 130 1.06 17.31 5.39
CA THR A 130 1.65 17.43 6.74
C THR A 130 0.65 17.16 7.86
N SER A 131 -0.63 17.36 7.63
CA SER A 131 -1.70 17.10 8.60
C SER A 131 -2.24 15.67 8.52
N LEU A 132 -2.03 14.96 7.41
CA LEU A 132 -2.57 13.62 7.16
C LEU A 132 -2.25 12.67 8.32
N HIS A 133 -3.30 12.06 8.89
CA HIS A 133 -3.24 11.19 10.06
C HIS A 133 -4.33 10.13 9.99
N PHE A 134 -4.16 8.99 10.69
CA PHE A 134 -5.01 7.82 10.47
C PHE A 134 -5.53 7.18 11.77
N ASN A 135 -5.14 7.69 12.93
CA ASN A 135 -5.65 7.25 14.22
C ASN A 135 -5.45 8.32 15.29
N ASP A 136 -6.25 8.30 16.34
CA ASP A 136 -6.21 9.27 17.42
C ASP A 136 -4.98 9.08 18.31
N ASN A 137 -4.14 10.11 18.42
CA ASN A 137 -2.93 10.05 19.25
C ASN A 137 -3.23 9.90 20.75
N ASP A 138 -4.36 10.42 21.23
CA ASP A 138 -4.72 10.35 22.65
C ASP A 138 -5.05 8.91 23.07
N GLN A 139 -5.46 8.07 22.12
CA GLN A 139 -5.68 6.62 22.32
C GLN A 139 -4.40 5.79 22.20
N ALA A 140 -3.26 6.39 21.85
CA ALA A 140 -2.00 5.66 21.72
C ALA A 140 -1.37 5.29 23.08
N ALA A 141 -1.73 5.97 24.16
CA ALA A 141 -1.22 5.70 25.49
C ALA A 141 -1.59 4.27 25.95
N GLY A 142 -0.58 3.46 26.26
CA GLY A 142 -0.76 2.05 26.68
C GLY A 142 -0.95 1.04 25.53
N SER A 143 -1.02 1.47 24.27
CA SER A 143 -1.13 0.54 23.15
C SER A 143 0.20 -0.17 22.88
N GLN A 144 0.17 -1.51 22.85
CA GLN A 144 1.31 -2.34 22.43
C GLN A 144 1.42 -2.47 20.90
N ASP A 145 0.42 -1.98 20.14
CA ASP A 145 0.44 -2.01 18.69
C ASP A 145 1.36 -0.91 18.13
N ARG A 146 2.50 -1.30 17.64
CA ARG A 146 3.52 -0.40 17.09
C ARG A 146 3.13 0.18 15.73
N PHE A 147 2.16 -0.44 15.05
CA PHE A 147 1.53 0.09 13.84
C PHE A 147 0.24 0.86 14.14
N PHE A 148 -0.03 1.19 15.41
CA PHE A 148 -1.25 1.85 15.88
C PHE A 148 -1.77 2.94 14.93
N LYS A 149 -0.86 3.80 14.43
CA LYS A 149 -1.23 4.90 13.50
C LYS A 149 -1.73 4.43 12.13
N MET A 150 -1.38 3.22 11.70
CA MET A 150 -1.79 2.67 10.41
C MET A 150 -2.74 1.49 10.52
N ARG A 151 -2.92 0.95 11.72
CA ARG A 151 -3.76 -0.23 11.93
C ARG A 151 -5.18 -0.05 11.36
N PRO A 152 -5.94 1.05 11.67
CA PRO A 152 -7.30 1.18 11.18
C PRO A 152 -7.42 1.15 9.64
N PRO A 153 -6.66 1.92 8.84
CA PRO A 153 -6.73 1.82 7.38
C PRO A 153 -6.38 0.43 6.86
N PHE A 154 -5.32 -0.22 7.38
CA PHE A 154 -4.96 -1.56 6.94
C PHE A 154 -6.06 -2.58 7.25
N THR A 155 -6.60 -2.58 8.48
CA THR A 155 -7.67 -3.51 8.86
C THR A 155 -8.93 -3.33 8.00
N LYS A 156 -9.33 -2.06 7.76
CA LYS A 156 -10.51 -1.78 6.93
C LYS A 156 -10.31 -2.23 5.47
N VAL A 157 -9.15 -1.94 4.89
CA VAL A 157 -8.82 -2.34 3.51
C VAL A 157 -8.70 -3.86 3.38
N THR A 158 -8.00 -4.53 4.30
CA THR A 158 -7.85 -5.99 4.29
C THR A 158 -9.21 -6.68 4.41
N ARG A 159 -10.13 -6.15 5.23
CA ARG A 159 -11.50 -6.66 5.31
C ARG A 159 -12.22 -6.62 3.94
N GLU A 160 -12.02 -5.58 3.15
CA GLU A 160 -12.59 -5.50 1.81
C GLU A 160 -11.89 -6.46 0.82
N PHE A 161 -10.58 -6.67 0.95
CA PHE A 161 -9.85 -7.66 0.14
C PHE A 161 -10.32 -9.09 0.40
N LEU A 162 -10.62 -9.43 1.66
CA LEU A 162 -11.11 -10.75 2.05
C LEU A 162 -12.52 -11.08 1.53
N LYS A 163 -13.30 -10.10 1.08
CA LYS A 163 -14.61 -10.32 0.46
C LYS A 163 -14.52 -10.78 -1.00
N VAL A 164 -13.35 -10.63 -1.63
CA VAL A 164 -13.16 -11.02 -3.03
C VAL A 164 -13.07 -12.54 -3.14
N PRO A 165 -13.81 -13.17 -4.05
CA PRO A 165 -13.74 -14.63 -4.26
C PRO A 165 -12.30 -15.10 -4.46
N GLU A 166 -11.93 -16.12 -3.72
CA GLU A 166 -10.56 -16.65 -3.67
C GLU A 166 -10.36 -17.78 -4.67
N THR A 167 -9.18 -17.84 -5.27
CA THR A 167 -8.75 -19.02 -6.03
C THR A 167 -8.28 -20.10 -5.05
N PRO A 168 -8.37 -21.40 -5.37
CA PRO A 168 -7.95 -22.45 -4.44
C PRO A 168 -6.43 -22.48 -4.18
N VAL A 169 -5.64 -21.73 -4.93
CA VAL A 169 -4.19 -21.70 -4.80
C VAL A 169 -3.72 -20.34 -4.29
N HIS A 170 -3.01 -20.38 -3.17
CA HIS A 170 -2.45 -19.19 -2.52
C HIS A 170 -0.94 -19.25 -2.41
N SER A 171 -0.28 -18.10 -2.52
CA SER A 171 1.12 -17.93 -2.13
C SER A 171 1.24 -17.07 -0.88
N ILE A 172 2.18 -17.44 0.00
CA ILE A 172 2.52 -16.68 1.20
C ILE A 172 4.00 -16.32 1.16
N ASP A 173 4.28 -15.02 1.25
CA ASP A 173 5.64 -14.50 1.26
C ASP A 173 5.73 -13.16 2.01
N GLU A 174 6.97 -12.65 2.18
CA GLU A 174 7.19 -11.34 2.79
C GLU A 174 7.33 -10.22 1.76
N VAL A 175 6.72 -9.08 2.10
CA VAL A 175 6.85 -7.79 1.40
C VAL A 175 7.67 -6.82 2.25
N MET A 176 8.54 -6.04 1.61
CA MET A 176 9.31 -4.98 2.25
C MET A 176 8.82 -3.60 1.82
N VAL A 177 8.17 -2.87 2.74
CA VAL A 177 7.80 -1.47 2.50
C VAL A 177 8.97 -0.55 2.87
N ALA A 178 9.63 0.00 1.87
CA ALA A 178 10.86 0.78 2.03
C ALA A 178 10.77 1.94 3.03
N TYR A 179 11.65 1.94 4.03
CA TYR A 179 11.80 3.05 4.97
C TYR A 179 13.25 3.19 5.44
N LYS A 180 13.88 4.32 5.11
CA LYS A 180 15.28 4.62 5.47
C LYS A 180 15.43 5.51 6.72
N GLY A 181 14.30 5.98 7.30
CA GLY A 181 14.32 6.81 8.49
C GLY A 181 14.70 6.04 9.76
N THR A 182 15.14 6.75 10.79
CA THR A 182 15.56 6.18 12.08
C THR A 182 14.44 6.15 13.13
N ARG A 183 13.33 6.86 12.90
CA ARG A 183 12.25 7.05 13.90
C ARG A 183 11.32 5.85 14.10
N ALA A 184 11.56 4.75 13.41
CA ALA A 184 10.75 3.52 13.55
C ALA A 184 11.36 2.49 14.52
N GLY A 185 12.55 2.76 15.04
CA GLY A 185 13.24 1.83 15.94
C GLY A 185 13.40 0.44 15.30
N ASN A 186 13.21 -0.61 16.10
CA ASN A 186 13.30 -2.01 15.66
C ASN A 186 12.10 -2.51 14.82
N LEU A 187 11.07 -1.68 14.54
CA LEU A 187 10.09 -1.96 13.47
C LEU A 187 10.74 -2.00 12.10
N ARG A 188 11.82 -1.24 11.92
CA ARG A 188 12.57 -1.23 10.67
C ARG A 188 13.46 -2.47 10.62
N GLN A 189 13.17 -3.35 9.68
CA GLN A 189 13.89 -4.59 9.45
C GLN A 189 14.90 -4.44 8.31
N TYR A 190 15.94 -5.28 8.34
CA TYR A 190 16.93 -5.39 7.26
C TYR A 190 16.84 -6.76 6.60
N VAL A 191 16.63 -6.80 5.28
CA VAL A 191 16.63 -8.03 4.47
C VAL A 191 17.60 -7.86 3.31
N ALA A 192 18.76 -8.50 3.40
CA ALA A 192 19.88 -8.28 2.47
C ALA A 192 19.54 -8.58 1.00
N LYS A 193 18.67 -9.56 0.74
CA LYS A 193 18.33 -10.05 -0.61
C LYS A 193 17.20 -9.25 -1.29
N LYS A 194 16.43 -8.43 -0.57
CA LYS A 194 15.35 -7.64 -1.18
C LYS A 194 15.92 -6.33 -1.78
N PRO A 195 15.33 -5.81 -2.88
CA PRO A 195 15.76 -4.54 -3.48
C PRO A 195 15.72 -3.37 -2.48
N ASP A 196 14.63 -3.25 -1.74
CA ASP A 196 14.46 -2.32 -0.63
C ASP A 196 14.90 -3.01 0.68
N LYS A 197 16.23 -3.02 0.94
CA LYS A 197 16.85 -3.76 2.06
C LYS A 197 16.36 -3.31 3.44
N TRP A 198 15.96 -2.06 3.61
CA TRP A 198 15.50 -1.47 4.86
C TRP A 198 14.05 -1.04 4.77
N GLY A 199 13.20 -1.56 5.63
CA GLY A 199 11.77 -1.20 5.63
C GLY A 199 10.95 -1.89 6.70
N TYR A 200 9.63 -1.85 6.52
CA TYR A 200 8.68 -2.61 7.31
C TYR A 200 8.42 -3.94 6.63
N LYS A 201 8.46 -5.01 7.42
CA LYS A 201 8.17 -6.35 6.93
C LYS A 201 6.67 -6.63 7.12
N LEU A 202 6.03 -7.04 6.03
CA LEU A 202 4.66 -7.51 6.00
C LEU A 202 4.68 -8.95 5.52
N PHE A 203 3.86 -9.82 6.10
CA PHE A 203 3.59 -11.14 5.55
C PHE A 203 2.25 -11.10 4.86
N CYS A 204 2.22 -11.54 3.61
CA CYS A 204 1.04 -11.41 2.77
C CYS A 204 0.61 -12.76 2.20
N ARG A 205 -0.71 -12.92 2.01
CA ARG A 205 -1.31 -14.03 1.28
C ARG A 205 -1.93 -13.50 -0.01
N SER A 206 -1.60 -14.11 -1.13
CA SER A 206 -2.14 -13.72 -2.44
C SER A 206 -2.57 -14.90 -3.28
N SER A 207 -3.45 -14.65 -4.25
CA SER A 207 -3.68 -15.55 -5.39
C SER A 207 -2.48 -15.55 -6.33
N VAL A 208 -2.41 -16.54 -7.22
CA VAL A 208 -1.32 -16.72 -8.20
C VAL A 208 -1.17 -15.54 -9.19
N ASP A 209 -2.25 -14.82 -9.46
CA ASP A 209 -2.24 -13.62 -10.32
C ASP A 209 -1.70 -12.36 -9.64
N GLY A 210 -1.48 -12.41 -8.33
CA GLY A 210 -0.92 -11.32 -7.52
C GLY A 210 -1.95 -10.53 -6.71
N PHE A 211 -3.23 -10.93 -6.69
CA PHE A 211 -4.22 -10.30 -5.81
C PHE A 211 -3.91 -10.64 -4.35
N VAL A 212 -3.61 -9.63 -3.54
CA VAL A 212 -3.32 -9.80 -2.11
C VAL A 212 -4.63 -9.80 -1.33
N HIS A 213 -4.91 -10.92 -0.64
CA HIS A 213 -6.11 -11.09 0.17
C HIS A 213 -5.92 -10.65 1.61
N ASP A 214 -4.77 -10.98 2.21
CA ASP A 214 -4.52 -10.69 3.62
C ASP A 214 -3.10 -10.21 3.88
N ILE A 215 -2.96 -9.39 4.94
CA ILE A 215 -1.71 -8.72 5.30
C ILE A 215 -1.49 -8.77 6.80
N LEU A 216 -0.43 -9.43 7.22
CA LEU A 216 0.03 -9.46 8.60
C LEU A 216 1.23 -8.52 8.78
N MET A 217 1.06 -7.48 9.60
CA MET A 217 2.08 -6.47 9.85
C MET A 217 3.03 -6.94 10.95
N TYR A 218 4.30 -7.19 10.60
CA TYR A 218 5.29 -7.73 11.53
C TYR A 218 5.82 -6.68 12.50
N GLN A 219 5.65 -6.90 13.80
CA GLN A 219 6.12 -6.04 14.87
C GLN A 219 6.86 -6.77 16.01
N GLY A 220 7.40 -7.96 15.72
CA GLY A 220 8.06 -8.81 16.70
C GLY A 220 7.06 -9.71 17.44
N GLU A 221 7.26 -9.88 18.74
CA GLU A 221 6.46 -10.78 19.60
C GLU A 221 4.97 -10.44 19.63
N THR A 222 4.63 -9.15 19.57
CA THR A 222 3.24 -8.68 19.62
C THR A 222 2.52 -8.73 18.27
N THR A 223 3.12 -9.32 17.23
CA THR A 223 2.53 -9.41 15.89
C THR A 223 1.15 -10.05 15.91
N PHE A 224 1.02 -11.19 16.60
CA PHE A 224 -0.22 -11.98 16.61
C PHE A 224 -1.31 -11.39 17.52
N VAL A 225 -0.94 -10.60 18.50
CA VAL A 225 -1.89 -9.91 19.40
C VAL A 225 -2.68 -8.83 18.65
N SER A 226 -2.04 -8.17 17.70
CA SER A 226 -2.61 -7.04 16.96
C SER A 226 -3.24 -7.44 15.61
N HIS A 227 -3.14 -8.72 15.22
CA HIS A 227 -3.79 -9.22 14.01
C HIS A 227 -5.27 -9.54 14.29
N HIS A 228 -6.10 -9.48 13.25
CA HIS A 228 -7.54 -9.76 13.39
C HIS A 228 -7.86 -11.25 13.63
N THR A 229 -6.95 -12.16 13.24
CA THR A 229 -7.04 -13.58 13.56
C THR A 229 -6.36 -13.89 14.91
N ARG A 230 -7.07 -14.59 15.77
CA ARG A 230 -6.50 -15.09 17.04
C ARG A 230 -6.01 -16.51 16.85
N LEU A 231 -4.85 -16.82 17.38
CA LEU A 231 -4.29 -18.16 17.43
C LEU A 231 -4.80 -18.90 18.68
N SER A 232 -5.07 -20.20 18.56
CA SER A 232 -5.35 -21.08 19.68
C SER A 232 -4.09 -21.36 20.49
N GLU A 233 -4.21 -22.02 21.65
CA GLU A 233 -3.07 -22.42 22.47
C GLU A 233 -2.12 -23.34 21.69
N GLU A 234 -2.65 -24.37 21.02
CA GLU A 234 -1.89 -25.28 20.19
C GLU A 234 -1.14 -24.55 19.05
N GLU A 235 -1.81 -23.58 18.39
CA GLU A 235 -1.20 -22.75 17.34
C GLU A 235 -0.11 -21.82 17.90
N MET A 236 -0.27 -21.37 19.16
CA MET A 236 0.72 -20.54 19.84
C MET A 236 1.99 -21.31 20.21
N ASP A 237 1.92 -22.63 20.34
CA ASP A 237 3.10 -23.50 20.57
C ASP A 237 3.89 -23.79 19.29
N MET A 238 3.31 -23.52 18.13
CA MET A 238 4.01 -23.67 16.85
C MET A 238 5.16 -22.67 16.70
N SER A 239 6.12 -22.99 15.81
CA SER A 239 7.23 -22.07 15.51
C SER A 239 6.71 -20.72 15.02
N VAL A 240 7.46 -19.64 15.28
CA VAL A 240 7.06 -18.26 14.86
C VAL A 240 6.78 -18.19 13.36
N THR A 241 7.57 -18.90 12.52
CA THR A 241 7.36 -18.93 11.07
C THR A 241 6.11 -19.69 10.67
N SER A 242 5.74 -20.73 11.42
CA SER A 242 4.48 -21.46 11.24
C SER A 242 3.27 -20.59 11.63
N LYS A 243 3.37 -19.83 12.73
CA LYS A 243 2.32 -18.91 13.17
C LYS A 243 1.95 -17.87 12.11
N PHE A 244 2.92 -17.38 11.32
CA PHE A 244 2.62 -16.45 10.21
C PHE A 244 1.73 -17.11 9.17
N VAL A 245 2.07 -18.35 8.77
CA VAL A 245 1.29 -19.09 7.77
C VAL A 245 -0.09 -19.42 8.32
N ILE A 246 -0.18 -19.95 9.54
CA ILE A 246 -1.45 -20.32 10.19
C ILE A 246 -2.37 -19.10 10.27
N SER A 247 -1.86 -17.94 10.72
CA SER A 247 -2.66 -16.70 10.80
C SER A 247 -3.27 -16.29 9.47
N LEU A 248 -2.54 -16.48 8.36
CA LEU A 248 -2.99 -16.15 7.02
C LEU A 248 -3.88 -17.25 6.40
N VAL A 249 -3.71 -18.51 6.79
CA VAL A 249 -4.58 -19.62 6.37
C VAL A 249 -5.97 -19.52 7.03
N LYS A 250 -6.04 -19.09 8.28
CA LYS A 250 -7.31 -18.87 9.02
C LYS A 250 -8.26 -17.89 8.34
N THR A 251 -7.77 -17.07 7.43
CA THR A 251 -8.57 -16.12 6.65
C THR A 251 -8.96 -16.62 5.28
N ILE A 252 -8.56 -17.84 4.91
CA ILE A 252 -9.07 -18.52 3.70
C ILE A 252 -10.51 -18.96 3.97
N HIS A 253 -11.40 -18.68 3.04
CA HIS A 253 -12.84 -18.99 3.20
C HIS A 253 -13.07 -20.50 3.35
N ASP A 254 -12.42 -21.30 2.52
CA ASP A 254 -12.47 -22.77 2.58
C ASP A 254 -11.04 -23.36 2.50
N PRO A 255 -10.35 -23.51 3.64
CA PRO A 255 -9.01 -24.05 3.65
C PRO A 255 -8.92 -25.51 3.19
N SER A 256 -9.98 -26.30 3.34
CA SER A 256 -10.00 -27.72 2.96
C SER A 256 -9.89 -27.94 1.45
N HIS A 257 -10.32 -26.95 0.66
CA HIS A 257 -10.20 -26.92 -0.79
C HIS A 257 -9.09 -25.96 -1.27
N ALA A 258 -8.12 -25.66 -0.42
CA ALA A 258 -7.02 -24.76 -0.74
C ALA A 258 -5.64 -25.41 -0.63
N ALA A 259 -4.70 -24.88 -1.42
CA ALA A 259 -3.28 -25.18 -1.30
C ALA A 259 -2.48 -23.89 -1.12
N VAL A 260 -1.56 -23.91 -0.16
CA VAL A 260 -0.65 -22.81 0.17
C VAL A 260 0.76 -23.13 -0.29
N TYR A 261 1.36 -22.19 -1.02
CA TYR A 261 2.73 -22.24 -1.51
C TYR A 261 3.58 -21.22 -0.76
N ALA A 262 4.71 -21.65 -0.21
CA ALA A 262 5.60 -20.78 0.56
C ALA A 262 7.08 -21.11 0.36
N ASP A 263 7.97 -20.19 0.72
CA ASP A 263 9.41 -20.38 0.61
C ASP A 263 10.00 -21.15 1.81
N ASN A 264 11.31 -21.35 1.81
CA ASN A 264 12.03 -22.10 2.85
C ASN A 264 12.10 -21.37 4.21
N TYR A 265 11.68 -20.13 4.28
CA TYR A 265 11.57 -19.40 5.55
C TYR A 265 10.45 -19.95 6.41
N PHE A 266 9.34 -20.34 5.79
CA PHE A 266 8.13 -20.81 6.46
C PHE A 266 8.09 -22.34 6.60
N THR A 267 8.59 -23.07 5.61
CA THR A 267 8.39 -24.52 5.43
C THR A 267 9.01 -25.35 6.56
N SER A 268 8.18 -26.23 7.12
CA SER A 268 8.60 -27.31 8.00
C SER A 268 7.59 -28.46 7.91
N ILE A 269 8.05 -29.70 8.25
CA ILE A 269 7.16 -30.86 8.26
C ILE A 269 6.04 -30.70 9.28
N GLY A 270 6.34 -30.15 10.46
CA GLY A 270 5.32 -29.88 11.49
C GLY A 270 4.22 -28.93 11.01
N LEU A 271 4.57 -27.87 10.27
CA LEU A 271 3.59 -26.97 9.67
C LEU A 271 2.71 -27.71 8.64
N ALA A 272 3.31 -28.48 7.73
CA ALA A 272 2.55 -29.16 6.69
C ALA A 272 1.58 -30.20 7.28
N LYS A 273 1.99 -30.94 8.29
CA LYS A 273 1.11 -31.86 9.03
C LYS A 273 -0.03 -31.13 9.72
N PHE A 274 0.30 -30.06 10.44
CA PHE A 274 -0.67 -29.26 11.17
C PHE A 274 -1.74 -28.66 10.24
N LEU A 275 -1.33 -28.06 9.13
CA LEU A 275 -2.28 -27.48 8.16
C LEU A 275 -3.21 -28.53 7.56
N ARG A 276 -2.68 -29.73 7.24
CA ARG A 276 -3.48 -30.83 6.70
C ARG A 276 -4.45 -31.38 7.75
N SER A 277 -4.00 -31.62 8.98
CA SER A 277 -4.83 -32.23 10.02
C SER A 277 -5.89 -31.28 10.58
N SER A 278 -5.53 -30.02 10.82
CA SER A 278 -6.40 -29.05 11.51
C SER A 278 -7.28 -28.24 10.56
N TYR A 279 -6.84 -28.04 9.31
CA TYR A 279 -7.54 -27.20 8.33
C TYR A 279 -7.90 -27.93 7.03
N GLY A 280 -7.45 -29.18 6.82
CA GLY A 280 -7.53 -29.84 5.53
C GLY A 280 -6.70 -29.14 4.42
N CYS A 281 -5.97 -28.08 4.77
CA CYS A 281 -5.25 -27.24 3.82
C CYS A 281 -3.96 -27.92 3.34
N ARG A 282 -3.79 -27.93 2.02
CA ARG A 282 -2.60 -28.50 1.39
C ARG A 282 -1.44 -27.49 1.43
N TYR A 283 -0.21 -28.00 1.44
CA TYR A 283 0.97 -27.15 1.57
C TYR A 283 2.09 -27.60 0.64
N VAL A 284 2.75 -26.66 -0.01
CA VAL A 284 3.94 -26.88 -0.83
C VAL A 284 4.98 -25.80 -0.52
N GLY A 285 6.21 -26.22 -0.25
CA GLY A 285 7.27 -25.26 -0.02
C GLY A 285 8.67 -25.80 -0.20
N THR A 286 9.58 -24.95 -0.67
CA THR A 286 11.00 -25.26 -0.58
C THR A 286 11.40 -25.34 0.89
N ALA A 287 12.32 -26.23 1.27
CA ALA A 287 12.62 -26.48 2.67
C ALA A 287 14.13 -26.50 2.94
N ARG A 288 14.50 -26.14 4.15
CA ARG A 288 15.86 -26.35 4.67
C ARG A 288 15.99 -27.77 5.15
N GLU A 289 17.18 -28.37 4.99
CA GLU A 289 17.45 -29.76 5.32
C GLU A 289 17.08 -30.13 6.78
N ASN A 290 17.31 -29.24 7.72
CA ASN A 290 17.00 -29.43 9.13
C ASN A 290 15.52 -29.28 9.51
N ARG A 291 14.62 -29.00 8.54
CA ARG A 291 13.19 -28.78 8.78
C ARG A 291 12.27 -29.85 8.18
N VAL A 292 12.87 -30.89 7.57
CA VAL A 292 12.12 -31.93 6.85
C VAL A 292 12.15 -33.30 7.53
N GLY A 293 12.54 -33.40 8.81
CA GLY A 293 12.47 -34.66 9.57
C GLY A 293 13.48 -35.73 9.16
N HIS A 294 14.64 -35.33 8.66
CA HIS A 294 15.75 -36.23 8.27
C HIS A 294 15.34 -37.36 7.30
N PRO A 295 14.73 -37.08 6.15
CA PRO A 295 14.34 -38.08 5.18
C PRO A 295 15.58 -38.82 4.64
N PRO A 296 15.49 -40.12 4.27
CA PRO A 296 16.61 -40.95 3.79
C PRO A 296 17.01 -40.58 2.34
N LEU A 297 17.26 -39.29 2.09
CA LEU A 297 17.63 -38.75 0.78
C LEU A 297 19.14 -38.52 0.69
N LYS A 298 19.70 -38.61 -0.52
CA LYS A 298 21.09 -38.22 -0.80
C LYS A 298 21.31 -36.78 -0.27
N SER A 299 22.46 -36.54 0.39
CA SER A 299 22.74 -35.22 0.97
C SER A 299 22.74 -34.12 -0.10
N VAL A 300 22.41 -32.88 0.31
CA VAL A 300 22.51 -31.70 -0.59
C VAL A 300 23.94 -31.56 -1.12
N LYS A 301 24.96 -31.91 -0.32
CA LYS A 301 26.38 -31.89 -0.71
C LYS A 301 26.68 -32.89 -1.82
N ASP A 302 26.18 -34.12 -1.72
CA ASP A 302 26.42 -35.16 -2.72
C ASP A 302 25.69 -34.87 -4.03
N MET A 303 24.42 -34.47 -3.96
CA MET A 303 23.66 -34.03 -5.14
C MET A 303 24.23 -32.74 -5.76
N GLY A 304 24.91 -31.90 -4.96
CA GLY A 304 25.51 -30.65 -5.41
C GLY A 304 26.81 -30.82 -6.22
N LYS A 305 27.41 -32.00 -6.23
CA LYS A 305 28.66 -32.26 -6.97
C LYS A 305 28.53 -31.95 -8.44
N LYS A 306 29.60 -31.45 -9.08
CA LYS A 306 29.61 -31.12 -10.52
C LYS A 306 29.36 -32.36 -11.39
N SER A 307 29.74 -33.55 -10.91
CA SER A 307 29.51 -34.84 -11.58
C SER A 307 28.04 -35.27 -11.58
N THR A 308 27.20 -34.73 -10.69
CA THR A 308 25.77 -35.04 -10.68
C THR A 308 25.06 -34.27 -11.78
N PRO A 309 24.40 -34.97 -12.73
CA PRO A 309 23.68 -34.31 -13.82
C PRO A 309 22.53 -33.39 -13.31
N ARG A 310 22.21 -32.38 -14.08
CA ARG A 310 20.96 -31.62 -13.88
C ARG A 310 19.76 -32.52 -14.18
N GLY A 311 18.66 -32.31 -13.45
CA GLY A 311 17.49 -33.21 -13.52
C GLY A 311 17.56 -34.39 -12.57
N THR A 312 18.72 -34.66 -11.92
CA THR A 312 18.82 -35.74 -10.91
C THR A 312 17.82 -35.47 -9.79
N LEU A 313 17.06 -36.50 -9.45
CA LEU A 313 15.98 -36.49 -8.47
C LEU A 313 16.21 -37.58 -7.42
N ASP A 314 15.88 -37.31 -6.17
CA ASP A 314 15.80 -38.28 -5.08
C ASP A 314 14.62 -37.88 -4.17
N TYR A 315 13.75 -38.82 -3.82
CA TYR A 315 12.54 -38.53 -3.07
C TYR A 315 12.10 -39.68 -2.18
N CYS A 316 11.27 -39.35 -1.21
CA CYS A 316 10.58 -40.29 -0.33
C CYS A 316 9.28 -39.66 0.15
N SER A 317 8.38 -40.51 0.60
CA SER A 317 7.10 -40.05 1.20
C SER A 317 6.88 -40.68 2.57
N SER A 318 6.08 -40.03 3.38
CA SER A 318 5.58 -40.51 4.66
C SER A 318 4.26 -39.83 4.98
N ASP A 319 3.26 -40.60 5.36
CA ASP A 319 1.98 -40.07 5.83
C ASP A 319 1.42 -38.96 4.91
N GLY A 320 1.33 -39.22 3.58
CA GLY A 320 0.80 -38.28 2.58
C GLY A 320 1.63 -37.00 2.40
N ILE A 321 2.87 -36.99 2.82
CA ILE A 321 3.85 -35.92 2.60
C ILE A 321 4.97 -36.46 1.74
N VAL A 322 5.29 -35.79 0.64
CA VAL A 322 6.49 -36.09 -0.15
C VAL A 322 7.56 -35.04 0.14
N VAL A 323 8.80 -35.52 0.28
CA VAL A 323 10.01 -34.70 0.29
C VAL A 323 10.87 -35.11 -0.89
N ALA A 324 11.18 -34.17 -1.76
CA ALA A 324 11.99 -34.40 -2.93
C ALA A 324 13.21 -33.48 -2.97
N ARG A 325 14.34 -33.99 -3.46
CA ARG A 325 15.54 -33.20 -3.81
C ARG A 325 15.78 -33.28 -5.30
N TRP A 326 15.79 -32.14 -5.92
CA TRP A 326 16.01 -32.01 -7.36
C TRP A 326 17.22 -31.14 -7.65
N LYS A 327 18.03 -31.56 -8.60
CA LYS A 327 19.24 -30.85 -9.04
C LYS A 327 18.96 -30.03 -10.29
N ASP A 328 19.00 -28.70 -10.14
CA ASP A 328 19.11 -27.75 -11.25
C ASP A 328 20.51 -27.11 -11.22
N ASN A 329 20.62 -25.79 -11.24
CA ASN A 329 21.89 -25.08 -10.98
C ASN A 329 22.35 -25.28 -9.53
N SER A 330 21.43 -25.35 -8.61
CA SER A 330 21.61 -25.74 -7.21
C SER A 330 20.65 -26.86 -6.86
N VAL A 331 20.86 -27.51 -5.73
CA VAL A 331 19.94 -28.52 -5.21
C VAL A 331 18.78 -27.81 -4.51
N VAL A 332 17.55 -28.14 -4.90
CA VAL A 332 16.32 -27.68 -4.26
C VAL A 332 15.74 -28.86 -3.47
N THR A 333 15.45 -28.63 -2.20
CA THR A 333 14.64 -29.54 -1.38
C THR A 333 13.23 -28.96 -1.30
N ILE A 334 12.23 -29.76 -1.64
CA ILE A 334 10.82 -29.36 -1.60
C ILE A 334 10.03 -30.35 -0.75
N LEU A 335 9.04 -29.83 -0.01
CA LEU A 335 8.08 -30.59 0.78
C LEU A 335 6.68 -30.30 0.23
N SER A 336 5.85 -31.31 0.07
CA SER A 336 4.51 -31.14 -0.48
C SER A 336 3.50 -32.12 0.12
N THR A 337 2.26 -31.61 0.29
CA THR A 337 1.04 -32.38 0.53
C THR A 337 -0.01 -32.14 -0.57
N ASP A 338 0.32 -31.35 -1.63
CA ASP A 338 -0.58 -31.02 -2.75
C ASP A 338 -0.17 -31.64 -4.09
N ALA A 339 1.11 -31.93 -4.26
CA ALA A 339 1.62 -32.44 -5.51
C ALA A 339 2.69 -33.48 -5.27
N GLY A 340 2.64 -34.59 -6.00
CA GLY A 340 3.68 -35.61 -6.04
C GLY A 340 4.80 -35.22 -7.00
N VAL A 341 5.71 -36.15 -7.14
CA VAL A 341 6.86 -36.07 -8.03
C VAL A 341 6.44 -36.34 -9.47
N GLU A 342 5.59 -37.33 -9.65
CA GLU A 342 5.07 -37.73 -10.97
C GLU A 342 3.86 -36.84 -11.42
N PRO A 343 3.67 -36.65 -12.76
CA PRO A 343 4.58 -37.07 -13.84
C PRO A 343 5.87 -36.24 -13.90
N ILE A 344 6.97 -36.89 -14.34
CA ILE A 344 8.21 -36.15 -14.63
C ILE A 344 8.05 -35.40 -15.97
N GLY A 345 7.93 -34.10 -15.91
CA GLY A 345 7.93 -33.20 -17.07
C GLY A 345 9.34 -32.79 -17.49
N SER A 346 9.43 -31.69 -18.24
CA SER A 346 10.71 -31.06 -18.58
C SER A 346 10.65 -29.55 -18.54
N VAL A 347 11.76 -28.92 -18.16
CA VAL A 347 11.92 -27.46 -18.17
C VAL A 347 13.13 -27.07 -19.02
N GLU A 348 12.94 -26.05 -19.86
CA GLU A 348 14.01 -25.51 -20.67
C GLU A 348 15.01 -24.71 -19.81
N ARG A 349 16.29 -25.09 -19.86
CA ARG A 349 17.36 -24.39 -19.13
C ARG A 349 18.54 -24.10 -20.06
N TYR A 350 19.09 -22.89 -19.96
CA TYR A 350 20.26 -22.53 -20.71
C TYR A 350 21.48 -23.33 -20.28
N ASP A 351 22.08 -24.04 -21.21
CA ASP A 351 23.34 -24.77 -21.01
C ASP A 351 24.51 -23.95 -21.56
N LYS A 352 25.48 -23.65 -20.69
CA LYS A 352 26.64 -22.81 -21.06
C LYS A 352 27.58 -23.49 -22.05
N ALA A 353 27.72 -24.83 -21.97
CA ALA A 353 28.59 -25.57 -22.86
C ALA A 353 27.95 -25.71 -24.25
N ALA A 354 26.69 -26.08 -24.30
CA ALA A 354 25.92 -26.18 -25.54
C ALA A 354 25.53 -24.83 -26.12
N LYS A 355 25.65 -23.71 -25.38
CA LYS A 355 25.22 -22.34 -25.76
C LYS A 355 23.77 -22.26 -26.23
N LYS A 356 22.90 -23.16 -25.77
CA LYS A 356 21.48 -23.23 -26.11
C LYS A 356 20.64 -23.66 -24.91
N LYS A 357 19.33 -23.51 -25.02
CA LYS A 357 18.40 -24.12 -24.06
C LYS A 357 18.32 -25.62 -24.30
N VAL A 358 18.33 -26.38 -23.22
CA VAL A 358 18.20 -27.85 -23.22
C VAL A 358 17.09 -28.26 -22.26
N PRO A 359 16.30 -29.28 -22.60
CA PRO A 359 15.29 -29.82 -21.69
C PRO A 359 15.94 -30.55 -20.51
N ILE A 360 15.50 -30.25 -19.32
CA ILE A 360 15.93 -30.86 -18.07
C ILE A 360 14.73 -31.55 -17.43
N PRO A 361 14.80 -32.83 -17.06
CA PRO A 361 13.74 -33.51 -16.33
C PRO A 361 13.33 -32.72 -15.09
N CYS A 362 12.06 -32.52 -14.90
CA CYS A 362 11.52 -31.71 -13.79
C CYS A 362 10.33 -32.42 -13.15
N PRO A 363 10.35 -32.68 -11.84
CA PRO A 363 9.21 -33.28 -11.16
C PRO A 363 8.02 -32.32 -11.09
N SER A 364 6.81 -32.88 -11.17
CA SER A 364 5.53 -32.14 -11.16
C SER A 364 5.44 -31.15 -9.99
N VAL A 365 5.85 -31.53 -8.79
CA VAL A 365 5.86 -30.67 -7.60
C VAL A 365 6.70 -29.39 -7.80
N ILE A 366 7.84 -29.48 -8.49
CA ILE A 366 8.71 -28.33 -8.78
C ILE A 366 8.07 -27.43 -9.85
N GLU A 367 7.46 -28.00 -10.87
CA GLU A 367 6.75 -27.24 -11.90
C GLU A 367 5.59 -26.46 -11.29
N LYS A 368 4.74 -27.12 -10.49
CA LYS A 368 3.63 -26.49 -9.78
C LYS A 368 4.12 -25.41 -8.82
N TYR A 369 5.18 -25.66 -8.06
CA TYR A 369 5.76 -24.64 -7.16
C TYR A 369 6.20 -23.39 -7.92
N ASN A 370 6.96 -23.56 -9.00
CA ASN A 370 7.42 -22.43 -9.82
C ASN A 370 6.29 -21.64 -10.45
N GLY A 371 5.20 -22.30 -10.83
CA GLY A 371 4.02 -21.63 -11.42
C GLY A 371 3.14 -20.90 -10.42
N ARG A 372 3.18 -21.31 -9.14
CA ARG A 372 2.17 -20.90 -8.13
C ARG A 372 2.72 -20.02 -7.01
N MET A 373 4.01 -20.13 -6.67
CA MET A 373 4.62 -19.37 -5.57
C MET A 373 4.75 -17.87 -5.84
N GLY A 374 4.80 -17.44 -7.10
CA GLY A 374 5.15 -16.07 -7.49
C GLY A 374 4.05 -15.00 -7.32
N GLY A 375 2.96 -15.25 -6.60
CA GLY A 375 1.85 -14.29 -6.46
C GLY A 375 2.28 -12.99 -5.77
N ILE A 376 2.97 -13.09 -4.66
CA ILE A 376 3.46 -11.91 -3.91
C ILE A 376 4.52 -11.15 -4.71
N ASP A 377 5.43 -11.84 -5.39
CA ASP A 377 6.43 -11.19 -6.25
C ASP A 377 5.77 -10.42 -7.42
N LYS A 378 4.66 -10.93 -7.98
CA LYS A 378 3.87 -10.21 -8.99
C LYS A 378 3.23 -8.96 -8.41
N SER A 379 2.66 -9.04 -7.21
CA SER A 379 2.10 -7.87 -6.50
C SER A 379 3.17 -6.82 -6.23
N ASP A 380 4.34 -7.24 -5.74
CA ASP A 380 5.49 -6.36 -5.50
C ASP A 380 5.95 -5.68 -6.80
N MET A 381 6.08 -6.43 -7.89
CA MET A 381 6.41 -5.87 -9.20
C MET A 381 5.40 -4.81 -9.63
N LEU A 382 4.09 -5.09 -9.55
CA LEU A 382 3.04 -4.17 -9.96
C LEU A 382 3.03 -2.89 -9.15
N THR A 383 3.16 -2.98 -7.81
CA THR A 383 3.21 -1.82 -6.93
C THR A 383 4.45 -0.95 -7.15
N HIS A 384 5.56 -1.54 -7.61
CA HIS A 384 6.80 -0.81 -7.90
C HIS A 384 6.80 -0.10 -9.24
N LEU A 385 6.02 -0.56 -10.25
CA LEU A 385 6.00 0.05 -11.59
C LEU A 385 5.61 1.54 -11.56
N TYR A 386 4.63 1.92 -10.75
CA TYR A 386 4.10 3.28 -10.67
C TYR A 386 3.99 3.76 -9.22
N LYS A 387 5.04 3.50 -8.44
CA LYS A 387 5.08 3.76 -6.99
C LYS A 387 4.76 5.20 -6.64
N THR A 388 3.78 5.40 -5.79
CA THR A 388 3.40 6.73 -5.26
C THR A 388 4.58 7.39 -4.53
N PRO A 389 5.06 8.58 -4.95
CA PRO A 389 6.27 9.19 -4.44
C PRO A 389 6.04 9.86 -3.08
N PHE A 390 6.12 9.12 -2.00
CA PHE A 390 5.96 9.65 -0.65
C PHE A 390 7.29 9.68 0.11
N ARG A 391 8.07 10.77 -0.04
CA ARG A 391 9.26 11.03 0.79
C ARG A 391 8.82 11.70 2.10
N ALA A 392 8.77 10.95 3.20
CA ALA A 392 8.36 11.47 4.50
C ALA A 392 9.26 10.94 5.63
N LYS A 393 9.51 11.79 6.64
CA LYS A 393 10.19 11.37 7.89
C LYS A 393 9.25 10.57 8.79
N ARG A 394 7.93 10.78 8.68
CA ARG A 394 6.91 10.04 9.42
C ARG A 394 6.76 8.65 8.83
N TYR A 395 6.98 7.63 9.66
CA TYR A 395 7.03 6.24 9.24
C TYR A 395 5.74 5.76 8.54
N TYR A 396 4.60 6.12 9.08
CA TYR A 396 3.29 5.67 8.60
C TYR A 396 2.91 6.21 7.22
N MET A 397 3.50 7.30 6.77
CA MET A 397 3.23 7.85 5.43
C MET A 397 3.74 6.93 4.30
N ARG A 398 4.78 6.14 4.55
CA ARG A 398 5.28 5.15 3.59
C ARG A 398 4.34 3.95 3.49
N LEU A 399 3.80 3.54 4.63
CA LEU A 399 2.79 2.49 4.70
C LEU A 399 1.49 2.92 4.01
N PHE A 400 1.06 4.18 4.20
CA PHE A 400 -0.10 4.73 3.50
C PHE A 400 0.09 4.73 1.98
N ALA A 401 1.25 5.20 1.48
CA ALA A 401 1.54 5.20 0.05
C ALA A 401 1.53 3.76 -0.52
N TYR A 402 2.13 2.80 0.17
CA TYR A 402 2.10 1.40 -0.20
C TYR A 402 0.66 0.84 -0.24
N LEU A 403 -0.15 1.15 0.77
CA LEU A 403 -1.55 0.71 0.83
C LEU A 403 -2.37 1.23 -0.37
N ILE A 404 -2.18 2.49 -0.75
CA ILE A 404 -2.83 3.07 -1.94
C ILE A 404 -2.37 2.37 -3.22
N ASP A 405 -1.06 2.13 -3.38
CA ASP A 405 -0.53 1.42 -4.55
C ASP A 405 -1.06 -0.02 -4.62
N LEU A 406 -1.15 -0.70 -3.48
CA LEU A 406 -1.71 -2.04 -3.38
C LEU A 406 -3.21 -2.08 -3.73
N ILE A 407 -4.00 -1.11 -3.24
CA ILE A 407 -5.42 -1.00 -3.59
C ILE A 407 -5.58 -0.85 -5.10
N VAL A 408 -4.80 0.03 -5.74
CA VAL A 408 -4.86 0.22 -7.20
C VAL A 408 -4.49 -1.07 -7.94
N CYS A 409 -3.46 -1.80 -7.48
CA CYS A 409 -3.04 -3.06 -8.10
C CYS A 409 -4.09 -4.15 -7.95
N ASN A 410 -4.65 -4.33 -6.74
CA ASN A 410 -5.73 -5.29 -6.50
C ASN A 410 -6.98 -4.96 -7.32
N SER A 411 -7.34 -3.68 -7.42
CA SER A 411 -8.45 -3.21 -8.27
C SER A 411 -8.24 -3.57 -9.74
N TRP A 412 -7.02 -3.36 -10.24
CA TRP A 412 -6.67 -3.70 -11.62
C TRP A 412 -6.68 -5.21 -11.87
N ILE A 413 -6.24 -6.02 -10.91
CA ILE A 413 -6.28 -7.48 -11.04
C ILE A 413 -7.73 -7.97 -11.09
N LEU A 414 -8.61 -7.44 -10.23
CA LEU A 414 -10.04 -7.76 -10.25
C LEU A 414 -10.69 -7.33 -11.57
N TYR A 415 -10.41 -6.10 -12.04
CA TYR A 415 -10.84 -5.63 -13.36
C TYR A 415 -10.37 -6.57 -14.49
N LYS A 416 -9.13 -7.08 -14.43
CA LYS A 416 -8.63 -8.06 -15.40
C LYS A 416 -9.40 -9.37 -15.37
N ARG A 417 -9.75 -9.87 -14.16
CA ARG A 417 -10.57 -11.09 -14.02
C ARG A 417 -11.94 -10.89 -14.69
N ASP A 418 -12.57 -9.75 -14.44
CA ASP A 418 -13.86 -9.41 -15.06
C ASP A 418 -13.74 -9.26 -16.59
N CYS A 419 -12.70 -8.60 -17.08
CA CYS A 419 -12.45 -8.51 -18.53
C CYS A 419 -12.31 -9.89 -19.17
N LEU A 420 -11.55 -10.80 -18.55
CA LEU A 420 -11.33 -12.15 -19.08
C LEU A 420 -12.64 -12.95 -19.08
N ALA A 421 -13.46 -12.85 -18.02
CA ALA A 421 -14.76 -13.49 -17.94
C ALA A 421 -15.72 -12.97 -19.03
N LEU A 422 -15.66 -11.68 -19.38
CA LEU A 422 -16.44 -11.04 -20.43
C LEU A 422 -15.77 -11.12 -21.82
N HIS A 423 -14.71 -11.91 -21.99
CA HIS A 423 -13.93 -12.01 -23.24
C HIS A 423 -13.43 -10.66 -23.79
N SER A 424 -13.19 -9.68 -22.91
CA SER A 424 -12.71 -8.35 -23.23
C SER A 424 -11.21 -8.23 -23.02
N ARG A 425 -10.56 -7.35 -23.78
CA ARG A 425 -9.14 -7.05 -23.57
C ARG A 425 -8.97 -6.06 -22.42
N PRO A 426 -8.25 -6.40 -21.33
CA PRO A 426 -8.01 -5.48 -20.23
C PRO A 426 -7.07 -4.34 -20.64
N MET A 427 -7.34 -3.14 -20.14
CA MET A 427 -6.41 -2.02 -20.30
C MET A 427 -5.13 -2.22 -19.48
N PRO A 428 -4.00 -1.62 -19.89
CA PRO A 428 -2.77 -1.62 -19.11
C PRO A 428 -2.94 -0.98 -17.73
N LEU A 429 -2.16 -1.43 -16.73
CA LEU A 429 -2.19 -0.85 -15.38
C LEU A 429 -1.95 0.67 -15.37
N LYS A 430 -1.11 1.18 -16.30
CA LYS A 430 -0.86 2.62 -16.45
C LYS A 430 -2.14 3.39 -16.71
N ASP A 431 -2.92 2.94 -17.68
CA ASP A 431 -4.14 3.63 -18.12
C ASP A 431 -5.23 3.50 -17.06
N PHE A 432 -5.40 2.31 -16.47
CA PHE A 432 -6.29 2.08 -15.33
C PHE A 432 -5.99 3.03 -14.15
N ARG A 433 -4.71 3.19 -13.81
CA ARG A 433 -4.26 4.10 -12.75
C ARG A 433 -4.52 5.57 -13.12
N LEU A 434 -4.35 5.93 -14.39
CA LEU A 434 -4.62 7.28 -14.90
C LEU A 434 -6.11 7.60 -14.79
N ASP A 435 -6.99 6.69 -15.15
CA ASP A 435 -8.44 6.87 -15.07
C ASP A 435 -8.92 7.04 -13.63
N ILE A 436 -8.43 6.22 -12.69
CA ILE A 436 -8.68 6.44 -11.25
C ILE A 436 -8.24 7.84 -10.83
N SER A 437 -7.03 8.26 -11.22
CA SER A 437 -6.52 9.60 -10.89
C SER A 437 -7.38 10.71 -11.48
N ASN A 438 -7.83 10.58 -12.73
CA ASN A 438 -8.69 11.55 -13.40
C ASN A 438 -10.03 11.69 -12.68
N TRP A 439 -10.66 10.56 -12.35
CA TRP A 439 -11.91 10.53 -11.63
C TRP A 439 -11.80 11.19 -10.25
N LEU A 440 -10.79 10.82 -9.47
CA LEU A 440 -10.53 11.37 -8.13
C LEU A 440 -10.30 12.88 -8.16
N ARG A 441 -9.57 13.39 -9.14
CA ARG A 441 -9.31 14.84 -9.30
C ARG A 441 -10.57 15.62 -9.65
N SER A 442 -11.52 14.98 -10.32
CA SER A 442 -12.80 15.58 -10.73
C SER A 442 -13.93 15.33 -9.73
N TYR A 443 -13.65 14.65 -8.60
CA TYR A 443 -14.66 14.26 -7.62
C TYR A 443 -15.41 15.46 -7.06
N LYS A 444 -16.73 15.50 -7.27
CA LYS A 444 -17.65 16.60 -6.83
C LYS A 444 -17.13 18.03 -7.10
N THR A 445 -16.12 18.19 -7.91
CA THR A 445 -15.74 19.52 -8.37
C THR A 445 -16.72 19.94 -9.44
N THR A 446 -17.65 20.83 -9.09
CA THR A 446 -18.34 21.64 -10.11
C THR A 446 -17.22 22.31 -10.91
N PRO A 447 -17.22 22.23 -12.25
CA PRO A 447 -16.20 22.92 -13.02
C PRO A 447 -16.35 24.43 -12.77
N SER A 448 -15.64 24.96 -11.79
CA SER A 448 -15.38 26.38 -11.79
C SER A 448 -14.47 26.58 -12.99
N VAL A 449 -15.06 27.00 -14.09
CA VAL A 449 -14.34 27.48 -15.26
C VAL A 449 -13.51 28.68 -14.76
N ARG A 450 -12.35 28.38 -14.18
CA ARG A 450 -11.27 29.36 -14.11
C ARG A 450 -10.78 29.51 -15.55
N ILE A 451 -11.42 30.45 -16.26
CA ILE A 451 -10.87 30.96 -17.49
C ILE A 451 -9.48 31.51 -17.12
N THR A 452 -8.48 30.69 -17.25
CA THR A 452 -7.10 31.14 -17.33
C THR A 452 -7.04 31.91 -18.65
N ARG A 453 -7.12 33.24 -18.55
CA ARG A 453 -6.72 34.08 -19.66
C ARG A 453 -5.31 33.70 -20.04
N THR A 454 -5.17 32.85 -21.03
CA THR A 454 -3.95 32.68 -21.80
C THR A 454 -3.71 33.98 -22.55
N SER A 455 -2.99 34.90 -21.93
CA SER A 455 -2.36 35.99 -22.67
C SER A 455 -1.21 35.40 -23.48
N LEU A 456 -1.46 35.08 -24.72
CA LEU A 456 -0.43 35.05 -25.76
C LEU A 456 0.11 36.47 -25.88
N GLY A 457 1.31 36.71 -25.35
CA GLY A 457 1.95 38.01 -25.42
C GLY A 457 3.28 37.99 -24.67
N THR A 458 4.33 37.73 -25.41
CA THR A 458 5.72 37.97 -25.01
C THR A 458 5.89 39.38 -24.47
N ARG A 459 6.12 39.52 -23.16
CA ARG A 459 6.91 40.61 -22.57
C ARG A 459 7.41 40.15 -21.20
N ASP A 460 8.72 40.20 -21.02
CA ASP A 460 9.40 40.03 -19.74
C ASP A 460 8.82 41.01 -18.71
N VAL A 461 8.11 40.47 -17.70
CA VAL A 461 7.70 41.24 -16.54
C VAL A 461 8.58 40.77 -15.38
N PRO A 462 9.33 41.68 -14.75
CA PRO A 462 10.18 41.35 -13.60
C PRO A 462 9.34 40.85 -12.42
N LEU A 463 9.85 39.82 -11.72
CA LEU A 463 9.26 39.29 -10.48
C LEU A 463 9.01 40.42 -9.45
N PRO A 464 7.80 40.49 -8.83
CA PRO A 464 7.54 41.48 -7.78
C PRO A 464 8.42 41.20 -6.56
N ARG A 465 9.23 42.19 -6.22
CA ARG A 465 10.03 42.20 -4.98
C ARG A 465 9.09 42.24 -3.76
N ARG A 466 9.47 41.55 -2.69
CA ARG A 466 8.82 41.59 -1.37
C ARG A 466 8.52 43.05 -0.99
N GLY A 467 7.24 43.46 -0.91
CA GLY A 467 6.84 44.80 -0.48
C GLY A 467 5.98 45.60 -1.48
N GLN A 468 5.45 45.03 -2.58
CA GLN A 468 4.55 45.75 -3.46
C GLN A 468 3.24 46.05 -2.75
N ARG A 469 2.91 47.37 -2.75
CA ARG A 469 1.67 47.93 -2.22
C ARG A 469 0.47 47.37 -3.00
N ALA A 470 -0.58 46.97 -2.31
CA ALA A 470 -1.82 46.55 -2.96
C ALA A 470 -2.24 47.55 -4.04
N ALA A 471 -2.58 47.06 -5.22
CA ALA A 471 -3.03 47.90 -6.32
C ALA A 471 -4.30 48.65 -5.90
N VAL A 472 -4.39 49.92 -6.29
CA VAL A 472 -5.61 50.71 -6.06
C VAL A 472 -6.68 50.26 -7.07
N PRO A 473 -7.91 49.87 -6.63
CA PRO A 473 -8.97 49.48 -7.54
C PRO A 473 -9.30 50.54 -8.60
N SER A 474 -9.81 50.13 -9.75
CA SER A 474 -10.23 51.02 -10.81
C SER A 474 -11.35 51.97 -10.34
N VAL A 475 -11.54 53.11 -11.03
CA VAL A 475 -12.62 54.07 -10.69
C VAL A 475 -13.97 53.37 -10.78
N SER A 476 -14.21 52.54 -11.80
CA SER A 476 -15.44 51.77 -11.96
C SER A 476 -15.73 50.83 -10.78
N SER A 477 -14.67 50.14 -10.26
CA SER A 477 -14.84 49.27 -9.10
C SER A 477 -15.05 50.01 -7.77
N ARG A 478 -14.60 51.26 -7.67
CA ARG A 478 -14.80 52.11 -6.47
C ARG A 478 -16.19 52.72 -6.43
N GLN A 479 -16.86 52.84 -7.57
CA GLN A 479 -18.14 53.50 -7.78
C GLN A 479 -19.25 52.52 -8.16
N ASP A 480 -19.01 51.25 -7.99
CA ASP A 480 -19.98 50.20 -8.28
C ASP A 480 -21.16 50.30 -7.29
N ALA A 481 -22.32 50.68 -7.79
CA ALA A 481 -23.54 50.82 -7.01
C ALA A 481 -24.07 49.48 -6.43
N SER A 482 -23.58 48.35 -6.94
CA SER A 482 -23.92 47.01 -6.41
C SER A 482 -23.12 46.65 -5.16
N SER A 483 -22.04 47.37 -4.86
CA SER A 483 -21.17 47.16 -3.71
C SER A 483 -21.46 48.17 -2.60
N LEU A 484 -21.67 47.69 -1.38
CA LEU A 484 -22.02 48.54 -0.23
C LEU A 484 -20.84 49.37 0.30
N HIS A 485 -19.59 49.02 -0.09
CA HIS A 485 -18.37 49.72 0.32
C HIS A 485 -18.31 50.04 1.83
N MET A 486 -18.55 49.06 2.70
CA MET A 486 -18.59 49.28 4.15
C MET A 486 -17.18 49.47 4.75
N PRO A 487 -17.04 50.42 5.71
CA PRO A 487 -15.79 50.60 6.44
C PRO A 487 -15.62 49.49 7.50
N LYS A 488 -14.46 48.83 7.48
CA LYS A 488 -14.05 47.78 8.46
C LYS A 488 -12.85 48.22 9.27
N HIS A 489 -12.93 48.10 10.59
CA HIS A 489 -11.81 48.38 11.48
C HIS A 489 -10.83 47.20 11.47
N VAL A 490 -9.52 47.50 11.33
CA VAL A 490 -8.43 46.50 11.32
C VAL A 490 -7.45 46.75 12.48
N THR A 491 -6.88 45.69 13.01
CA THR A 491 -5.98 45.77 14.17
C THR A 491 -4.68 46.52 13.90
N MET A 492 -4.14 46.42 12.66
CA MET A 492 -2.91 47.08 12.28
C MET A 492 -3.16 48.33 11.41
N ARG A 493 -2.44 49.44 11.74
CA ARG A 493 -2.48 50.64 10.92
C ARG A 493 -1.83 50.42 9.56
N GLN A 494 -2.56 50.70 8.49
CA GLN A 494 -2.09 50.62 7.11
C GLN A 494 -2.08 52.03 6.46
N THR A 495 -1.21 52.20 5.45
CA THR A 495 -1.09 53.49 4.74
C THR A 495 -2.36 53.80 3.96
N CYS A 496 -2.95 54.96 4.19
CA CYS A 496 -4.10 55.41 3.45
C CYS A 496 -3.78 55.57 1.96
N LYS A 497 -4.59 54.94 1.12
CA LYS A 497 -4.37 54.92 -0.33
C LYS A 497 -4.84 56.18 -1.05
N PHE A 498 -5.62 57.02 -0.38
CA PHE A 498 -6.14 58.25 -0.96
C PHE A 498 -5.26 59.47 -0.65
N CYS A 499 -4.94 59.73 0.62
CA CYS A 499 -4.24 60.98 1.00
C CYS A 499 -2.73 60.84 1.27
N SER A 500 -2.15 59.61 1.24
CA SER A 500 -0.72 59.42 1.47
C SER A 500 0.10 59.66 0.20
N GLN A 501 1.05 60.57 0.27
CA GLN A 501 2.03 60.89 -0.78
C GLN A 501 3.45 60.68 -0.31
N LYS A 502 4.44 60.73 -1.23
CA LYS A 502 5.88 60.59 -0.90
C LYS A 502 6.30 61.75 0.03
N GLY A 503 6.72 61.43 1.24
CA GLY A 503 7.04 62.44 2.28
C GLY A 503 5.96 62.68 3.31
N HIS A 504 4.67 62.44 3.00
CA HIS A 504 3.55 62.64 3.92
C HIS A 504 2.72 61.36 3.98
N ILE A 505 3.03 60.45 4.91
CA ILE A 505 2.35 59.15 5.04
C ILE A 505 1.30 59.22 6.15
N HIS A 506 0.05 59.04 5.78
CA HIS A 506 -1.06 58.88 6.72
C HIS A 506 -1.44 57.42 6.86
N ARG A 507 -1.59 56.94 8.10
CA ARG A 507 -1.97 55.55 8.40
C ARG A 507 -3.32 55.50 9.09
N SER A 508 -4.19 54.58 8.64
CA SER A 508 -5.52 54.36 9.16
C SER A 508 -5.70 52.92 9.65
N ARG A 509 -6.61 52.74 10.59
CA ARG A 509 -7.16 51.42 10.98
C ARG A 509 -8.48 51.12 10.28
N TRP A 510 -8.95 52.00 9.41
CA TRP A 510 -10.16 51.77 8.62
C TRP A 510 -9.80 51.35 7.21
N MET A 511 -10.48 50.34 6.73
CA MET A 511 -10.30 49.78 5.40
C MET A 511 -11.68 49.56 4.75
N CYS A 512 -11.78 49.78 3.44
CA CYS A 512 -12.98 49.39 2.72
C CYS A 512 -13.04 47.87 2.59
N GLU A 513 -14.18 47.28 2.94
CA GLU A 513 -14.35 45.83 2.91
C GLU A 513 -14.30 45.26 1.49
N ASP A 514 -14.86 45.97 0.49
CA ASP A 514 -14.86 45.54 -0.91
C ASP A 514 -13.56 45.93 -1.62
N CYS A 515 -13.11 47.18 -1.51
CA CYS A 515 -11.91 47.65 -2.17
C CYS A 515 -10.60 47.13 -1.58
N LYS A 516 -10.61 46.53 -0.36
CA LYS A 516 -9.45 46.04 0.37
C LYS A 516 -8.29 47.04 0.54
N VAL A 517 -8.62 48.34 0.57
CA VAL A 517 -7.67 49.45 0.75
C VAL A 517 -7.91 50.20 2.05
N ALA A 518 -6.83 50.59 2.73
CA ALA A 518 -6.93 51.43 3.93
C ALA A 518 -7.20 52.87 3.56
N LEU A 519 -8.17 53.52 4.26
CA LEU A 519 -8.64 54.88 4.03
C LEU A 519 -8.87 55.57 5.38
N CYS A 520 -8.54 56.85 5.50
CA CYS A 520 -8.82 57.61 6.71
C CYS A 520 -10.33 57.78 6.90
N LEU A 521 -10.78 57.58 8.14
CA LEU A 521 -12.15 57.83 8.57
C LEU A 521 -12.06 58.42 9.98
N THR A 522 -11.87 59.76 10.06
CA THR A 522 -11.81 60.57 11.27
C THR A 522 -12.62 61.86 11.06
N GLU A 523 -12.92 62.59 12.13
CA GLU A 523 -13.65 63.87 12.06
C GLU A 523 -12.96 64.88 11.14
N GLU A 524 -11.62 64.91 11.16
CA GLU A 524 -10.84 65.87 10.36
C GLU A 524 -10.59 65.38 8.92
N ARG A 525 -10.67 64.07 8.67
CA ARG A 525 -10.34 63.46 7.38
C ARG A 525 -11.20 62.26 7.04
N ASN A 526 -12.08 62.42 6.09
CA ASN A 526 -12.93 61.37 5.56
C ASN A 526 -12.49 60.98 4.14
N CYS A 527 -11.29 60.34 4.07
CA CYS A 527 -10.80 59.81 2.81
C CYS A 527 -11.65 58.64 2.31
N PHE A 528 -12.41 57.99 3.19
CA PHE A 528 -13.29 56.89 2.84
C PHE A 528 -14.41 57.39 1.90
N ALA A 529 -15.13 58.43 2.28
CA ALA A 529 -16.14 59.02 1.46
C ALA A 529 -15.59 59.61 0.15
N SER A 530 -14.44 60.32 0.23
CA SER A 530 -13.81 60.93 -0.94
C SER A 530 -13.31 59.93 -1.98
N PHE A 531 -12.87 58.74 -1.53
CA PHE A 531 -12.38 57.69 -2.41
C PHE A 531 -13.48 57.02 -3.23
N HIS A 532 -14.71 56.97 -2.71
CA HIS A 532 -15.86 56.31 -3.31
C HIS A 532 -16.84 57.30 -3.97
N LYS A 533 -16.68 58.63 -3.74
CA LYS A 533 -17.52 59.62 -4.40
C LYS A 533 -17.29 59.63 -5.91
N VAL A 534 -18.41 59.70 -6.65
CA VAL A 534 -18.39 60.04 -8.07
C VAL A 534 -17.92 61.48 -8.19
N VAL A 535 -16.81 61.73 -8.82
CA VAL A 535 -16.44 63.09 -9.25
C VAL A 535 -17.31 63.38 -10.47
N GLY A 536 -18.53 63.88 -10.20
CA GLY A 536 -19.33 64.52 -11.25
C GLY A 536 -18.54 65.71 -11.77
N LYS A 537 -18.39 65.80 -13.09
CA LYS A 537 -18.11 67.08 -13.78
C LYS A 537 -19.25 68.04 -13.65
#